data_67690129179a874cf9c442543b410c84
#
_entry.id   67690129179a874cf9c442543b410c84
#
_cell.length_a   1.000
_cell.length_b   1.000
_cell.length_c   1.000
_cell.angle_alpha   90.00
_cell.angle_beta   90.00
_cell.angle_gamma   90.00
#
_symmetry.space_group_name_H-M   'P 1'
#
loop_
_entity.id
_entity.type
_entity.pdbx_description
1 polymer ?
#
loop_
_entity_poly.entity_id
_entity_poly.type
_entity_poly.pdbx_seq_one_letter_code
_entity_poly.pdbx_strand_id
1 'polypeptide(L)'
;MHELTVTRTIDAAPTEVWDVMANRIEEWWCPKPWRAEFDALERRPGGSSNCTMYGPDGEVHPHPGMVLAWDEGRRFAFTDAIVGDLEPAGPFMVGIWQIEPEQRDGFSGTRYTARARHWREEDARRHEEMGFAEGWGACADQLTALCERA
;
A
#
# COMPACT_ATOMS: atom_id res chain seq x y z
N MET A 1 3.38 10.91 -16.68
CA MET A 1 2.67 10.23 -15.55
C MET A 1 3.06 10.87 -14.25
N HIS A 2 2.11 11.13 -13.39
CA HIS A 2 2.34 11.84 -12.12
C HIS A 2 2.44 10.81 -10.99
N GLU A 3 3.65 10.35 -10.72
CA GLU A 3 3.90 9.24 -9.83
C GLU A 3 4.83 9.60 -8.68
N LEU A 4 4.49 9.14 -7.49
CA LEU A 4 5.36 9.17 -6.32
C LEU A 4 5.71 7.73 -5.96
N THR A 5 6.93 7.48 -5.52
CA THR A 5 7.44 6.12 -5.31
C THR A 5 8.24 6.02 -4.01
N VAL A 6 8.06 4.90 -3.32
CA VAL A 6 8.87 4.48 -2.18
C VAL A 6 9.43 3.09 -2.48
N THR A 7 10.72 2.88 -2.27
CA THR A 7 11.39 1.60 -2.48
C THR A 7 12.18 1.20 -1.25
N ARG A 8 12.13 -0.09 -0.90
CA ARG A 8 12.93 -0.66 0.19
C ARG A 8 13.46 -2.02 -0.22
N THR A 9 14.64 -2.35 0.30
CA THR A 9 15.21 -3.69 0.20
C THR A 9 14.95 -4.40 1.53
N ILE A 10 14.34 -5.58 1.47
CA ILE A 10 13.94 -6.33 2.66
C ILE A 10 14.72 -7.63 2.70
N ASP A 11 15.35 -7.91 3.84
CA ASP A 11 16.12 -9.12 4.07
C ASP A 11 15.20 -10.26 4.49
N ALA A 12 14.37 -10.69 3.55
CA ALA A 12 13.46 -11.82 3.70
C ALA A 12 13.06 -12.30 2.31
N ALA A 13 12.69 -13.56 2.19
CA ALA A 13 12.28 -14.15 0.92
C ALA A 13 10.97 -13.50 0.41
N PRO A 14 10.79 -13.40 -0.93
CA PRO A 14 9.56 -12.82 -1.48
C PRO A 14 8.28 -13.47 -0.97
N THR A 15 8.28 -14.78 -0.74
CA THR A 15 7.10 -15.48 -0.20
C THR A 15 6.77 -15.03 1.21
N GLU A 16 7.78 -14.77 2.04
CA GLU A 16 7.59 -14.26 3.40
C GLU A 16 7.10 -12.82 3.39
N VAL A 17 7.67 -11.99 2.52
CA VAL A 17 7.27 -10.59 2.38
C VAL A 17 5.82 -10.51 1.90
N TRP A 18 5.46 -11.32 0.90
CA TRP A 18 4.09 -11.35 0.40
C TRP A 18 3.09 -11.74 1.48
N ASP A 19 3.44 -12.75 2.30
CA ASP A 19 2.56 -13.20 3.38
C ASP A 19 2.25 -12.06 4.35
N VAL A 20 3.26 -11.28 4.73
CA VAL A 20 3.05 -10.13 5.60
C VAL A 20 2.26 -9.04 4.87
N MET A 21 2.63 -8.73 3.64
CA MET A 21 1.94 -7.69 2.85
C MET A 21 0.46 -7.97 2.70
N ALA A 22 0.12 -9.19 2.29
CA ALA A 22 -1.25 -9.53 1.91
C ALA A 22 -2.10 -10.01 3.07
N ASN A 23 -1.52 -10.80 3.97
CA ASN A 23 -2.29 -11.46 5.05
C ASN A 23 -2.22 -10.71 6.38
N ARG A 24 -1.29 -9.78 6.51
CA ARG A 24 -1.11 -8.98 7.72
C ARG A 24 -1.09 -7.49 7.40
N ILE A 25 -1.90 -7.09 6.43
CA ILE A 25 -1.90 -5.71 5.92
C ILE A 25 -2.22 -4.69 7.01
N GLU A 26 -3.06 -5.04 7.97
CA GLU A 26 -3.42 -4.13 9.06
C GLU A 26 -2.29 -3.91 10.05
N GLU A 27 -1.24 -4.72 10.01
CA GLU A 27 -0.10 -4.60 10.92
C GLU A 27 0.98 -3.67 10.40
N TRP A 28 1.01 -3.40 9.10
CA TRP A 28 2.06 -2.54 8.51
C TRP A 28 1.51 -1.35 7.75
N TRP A 29 0.27 -1.39 7.29
CA TRP A 29 -0.32 -0.27 6.57
C TRP A 29 -0.77 0.80 7.54
N CYS A 30 -0.54 2.06 7.13
CA CYS A 30 -0.76 3.27 7.89
C CYS A 30 0.31 3.50 8.97
N PRO A 31 0.91 4.69 8.97
CA PRO A 31 2.01 4.99 9.89
C PRO A 31 1.52 5.04 11.34
N LYS A 32 2.22 4.34 12.23
CA LYS A 32 1.92 4.43 13.66
C LYS A 32 2.15 5.85 14.16
N PRO A 33 1.37 6.36 15.10
CA PRO A 33 0.41 5.64 15.95
C PRO A 33 -0.97 5.45 15.32
N TRP A 34 -1.17 5.83 14.07
CA TRP A 34 -2.41 5.51 13.35
C TRP A 34 -2.50 4.00 13.12
N ARG A 35 -3.71 3.49 12.97
CA ARG A 35 -3.93 2.09 12.64
C ARG A 35 -4.99 1.97 11.54
N ALA A 36 -4.94 0.88 10.80
CA ALA A 36 -5.87 0.61 9.72
C ALA A 36 -6.68 -0.64 10.01
N GLU A 37 -7.95 -0.62 9.63
CA GLU A 37 -8.83 -1.78 9.65
C GLU A 37 -9.49 -1.90 8.27
N PHE A 38 -9.49 -3.10 7.71
CA PHE A 38 -10.14 -3.36 6.44
C PHE A 38 -11.48 -4.02 6.68
N ASP A 39 -12.57 -3.29 6.41
CA ASP A 39 -13.94 -3.82 6.51
C ASP A 39 -14.23 -4.80 5.38
N ALA A 40 -13.60 -4.57 4.23
CA ALA A 40 -13.70 -5.45 3.08
C ALA A 40 -12.39 -5.39 2.30
N LEU A 41 -11.88 -6.53 1.93
CA LEU A 41 -10.73 -6.65 1.02
C LEU A 41 -10.93 -7.90 0.18
N GLU A 42 -11.51 -7.69 -0.99
CA GLU A 42 -11.76 -8.78 -1.93
C GLU A 42 -10.59 -8.87 -2.91
N ARG A 43 -9.86 -9.96 -2.84
CA ARG A 43 -8.57 -10.15 -3.51
C ARG A 43 -8.72 -10.51 -4.98
N ARG A 44 -9.37 -9.63 -5.74
CA ARG A 44 -9.61 -9.82 -7.17
C ARG A 44 -9.90 -8.48 -7.84
N PRO A 45 -9.61 -8.34 -9.14
CA PRO A 45 -9.99 -7.14 -9.87
C PRO A 45 -11.48 -6.88 -9.75
N GLY A 46 -11.86 -5.66 -9.45
CA GLY A 46 -13.25 -5.25 -9.24
C GLY A 46 -13.76 -5.50 -7.85
N GLY A 47 -12.98 -6.13 -6.98
CA GLY A 47 -13.38 -6.37 -5.59
C GLY A 47 -13.31 -5.11 -4.76
N SER A 48 -14.01 -5.11 -3.62
CA SER A 48 -14.02 -3.98 -2.70
C SER A 48 -12.72 -3.92 -1.89
N SER A 49 -12.25 -2.70 -1.64
CA SER A 49 -11.13 -2.42 -0.75
C SER A 49 -11.53 -1.26 0.14
N ASN A 50 -12.08 -1.56 1.31
CA ASN A 50 -12.58 -0.54 2.24
C ASN A 50 -11.71 -0.55 3.49
N CYS A 51 -10.87 0.46 3.61
CA CYS A 51 -9.97 0.65 4.73
C CYS A 51 -10.42 1.85 5.54
N THR A 52 -10.46 1.73 6.85
CA THR A 52 -10.68 2.86 7.75
C THR A 52 -9.42 3.08 8.57
N MET A 53 -8.93 4.31 8.58
CA MET A 53 -7.78 4.68 9.39
C MET A 53 -8.26 5.35 10.67
N TYR A 54 -7.70 4.92 11.79
CA TYR A 54 -8.01 5.43 13.12
C TYR A 54 -6.79 6.13 13.69
N GLY A 55 -6.95 7.40 14.04
CA GLY A 55 -5.88 8.18 14.63
C GLY A 55 -5.81 8.06 16.14
N PRO A 56 -4.70 8.52 16.74
CA PRO A 56 -4.48 8.42 18.19
C PRO A 56 -5.40 9.31 19.02
N ASP A 57 -6.00 10.32 18.41
CA ASP A 57 -6.87 11.28 19.11
C ASP A 57 -8.36 11.08 18.75
N GLY A 58 -8.72 9.87 18.32
CA GLY A 58 -10.10 9.53 17.99
C GLY A 58 -10.52 9.83 16.55
N GLU A 59 -9.57 10.18 15.69
CA GLU A 59 -9.87 10.42 14.27
C GLU A 59 -10.34 9.13 13.60
N VAL A 60 -11.31 9.26 12.70
CA VAL A 60 -11.84 8.13 11.92
C VAL A 60 -11.92 8.58 10.46
N HIS A 61 -11.09 7.97 9.61
CA HIS A 61 -11.02 8.34 8.20
C HIS A 61 -11.28 7.11 7.32
N PRO A 62 -12.52 6.95 6.80
CA PRO A 62 -12.81 5.86 5.88
C PRO A 62 -12.21 6.14 4.50
N HIS A 63 -11.66 5.10 3.90
CA HIS A 63 -11.08 5.15 2.56
C HIS A 63 -11.65 4.00 1.74
N PRO A 64 -12.87 4.17 1.21
CA PRO A 64 -13.45 3.15 0.32
C PRO A 64 -12.75 3.16 -1.03
N GLY A 65 -12.69 2.02 -1.67
CA GLY A 65 -12.03 1.89 -2.95
C GLY A 65 -12.30 0.56 -3.63
N MET A 66 -11.56 0.32 -4.70
CA MET A 66 -11.69 -0.88 -5.51
C MET A 66 -10.32 -1.50 -5.75
N VAL A 67 -10.26 -2.82 -5.72
CA VAL A 67 -9.08 -3.56 -6.14
C VAL A 67 -9.03 -3.56 -7.67
N LEU A 68 -7.91 -3.11 -8.22
CA LEU A 68 -7.68 -3.10 -9.67
C LEU A 68 -6.88 -4.31 -10.13
N ALA A 69 -5.97 -4.79 -9.32
CA ALA A 69 -5.12 -5.93 -9.64
C ALA A 69 -4.81 -6.70 -8.36
N TRP A 70 -4.77 -8.00 -8.48
CA TRP A 70 -4.29 -8.88 -7.40
C TRP A 70 -3.53 -10.02 -8.05
N ASP A 71 -2.19 -9.88 -8.09
CA ASP A 71 -1.29 -10.88 -8.65
C ASP A 71 -0.58 -11.54 -7.48
N GLU A 72 -1.07 -12.72 -7.08
CA GLU A 72 -0.61 -13.43 -5.89
C GLU A 72 0.90 -13.61 -5.87
N GLY A 73 1.52 -13.18 -4.77
CA GLY A 73 2.97 -13.31 -4.59
C GLY A 73 3.77 -12.18 -5.24
N ARG A 74 3.14 -11.23 -5.89
CA ARG A 74 3.84 -10.23 -6.67
C ARG A 74 3.33 -8.81 -6.52
N ARG A 75 2.00 -8.58 -6.62
CA ARG A 75 1.48 -7.21 -6.72
C ARG A 75 0.01 -7.13 -6.36
N PHE A 76 -0.37 -6.04 -5.68
CA PHE A 76 -1.78 -5.62 -5.65
C PHE A 76 -1.88 -4.12 -5.90
N ALA A 77 -3.04 -3.69 -6.40
CA ALA A 77 -3.28 -2.29 -6.73
C ALA A 77 -4.73 -1.92 -6.39
N PHE A 78 -4.91 -0.70 -5.90
CA PHE A 78 -6.19 -0.17 -5.48
C PHE A 78 -6.41 1.22 -6.09
N THR A 79 -7.67 1.66 -6.15
CA THR A 79 -8.01 3.03 -6.50
C THR A 79 -9.15 3.53 -5.64
N ASP A 80 -9.22 4.85 -5.46
CA ASP A 80 -10.34 5.53 -4.82
C ASP A 80 -11.31 6.12 -5.86
N ALA A 81 -11.04 5.92 -7.15
CA ALA A 81 -11.85 6.48 -8.22
C ALA A 81 -13.20 5.78 -8.39
N ILE A 82 -13.28 4.54 -7.94
CA ILE A 82 -14.49 3.72 -8.01
C ILE A 82 -14.64 3.01 -6.67
N VAL A 83 -15.84 3.02 -6.12
CA VAL A 83 -16.11 2.39 -4.83
C VAL A 83 -17.15 1.29 -5.01
N GLY A 84 -17.62 0.68 -3.90
CA GLY A 84 -18.53 -0.46 -3.93
C GLY A 84 -19.66 -0.33 -4.95
N ASP A 85 -20.04 -1.44 -5.56
CA ASP A 85 -21.06 -1.50 -6.61
C ASP A 85 -20.71 -0.66 -7.84
N LEU A 86 -19.40 -0.51 -8.12
CA LEU A 86 -18.90 0.21 -9.29
C LEU A 86 -19.35 1.68 -9.33
N GLU A 87 -19.54 2.31 -8.18
CA GLU A 87 -19.91 3.71 -8.11
C GLU A 87 -18.72 4.63 -8.37
N PRO A 88 -18.83 5.56 -9.34
CA PRO A 88 -17.80 6.57 -9.52
C PRO A 88 -17.64 7.43 -8.27
N ALA A 89 -16.39 7.73 -7.93
CA ALA A 89 -16.06 8.59 -6.79
C ALA A 89 -15.05 9.64 -7.25
N GLY A 90 -14.67 10.54 -6.35
CA GLY A 90 -13.68 11.55 -6.67
C GLY A 90 -12.30 10.94 -6.78
N PRO A 91 -11.71 10.82 -7.96
CA PRO A 91 -10.41 10.17 -8.10
C PRO A 91 -9.29 10.99 -7.49
N PHE A 92 -8.37 10.33 -6.81
CA PHE A 92 -7.14 10.93 -6.32
C PHE A 92 -5.93 10.17 -6.84
N MET A 93 -5.90 8.84 -6.64
CA MET A 93 -4.74 8.05 -7.03
C MET A 93 -5.07 6.60 -7.41
N VAL A 94 -4.09 5.98 -8.07
CA VAL A 94 -3.96 4.53 -8.15
C VAL A 94 -2.75 4.16 -7.29
N GLY A 95 -2.96 3.34 -6.27
CA GLY A 95 -1.88 2.82 -5.42
C GLY A 95 -1.46 1.45 -5.90
N ILE A 96 -0.16 1.22 -6.01
CA ILE A 96 0.41 -0.05 -6.47
C ILE A 96 1.47 -0.48 -5.48
N TRP A 97 1.34 -1.71 -4.96
CA TRP A 97 2.31 -2.32 -4.05
C TRP A 97 2.82 -3.59 -4.70
N GLN A 98 4.13 -3.66 -4.88
CA GLN A 98 4.73 -4.72 -5.69
C GLN A 98 6.05 -5.16 -5.07
N ILE A 99 6.32 -6.46 -5.21
CA ILE A 99 7.60 -7.02 -4.79
C ILE A 99 8.23 -7.82 -5.93
N GLU A 100 9.55 -7.94 -5.87
CA GLU A 100 10.32 -8.78 -6.78
C GLU A 100 11.55 -9.30 -6.05
N PRO A 101 12.09 -10.46 -6.45
CA PRO A 101 13.34 -10.97 -5.87
C PRO A 101 14.46 -9.96 -6.11
N GLU A 102 15.34 -9.80 -5.13
CA GLU A 102 16.55 -8.99 -5.29
C GLU A 102 17.74 -9.82 -4.89
N GLN A 103 18.65 -10.00 -5.86
CA GLN A 103 19.89 -10.76 -5.64
C GLN A 103 21.08 -9.91 -6.05
N ARG A 104 22.02 -9.78 -5.14
CA ARG A 104 23.28 -9.08 -5.34
C ARG A 104 24.37 -9.90 -4.66
N ASP A 105 25.63 -9.57 -4.89
CA ASP A 105 26.74 -10.26 -4.27
C ASP A 105 26.54 -10.35 -2.76
N GLY A 106 26.39 -11.58 -2.28
CA GLY A 106 26.21 -11.85 -0.85
C GLY A 106 24.85 -11.52 -0.26
N PHE A 107 23.87 -11.11 -1.10
CA PHE A 107 22.54 -10.78 -0.64
C PHE A 107 21.46 -11.44 -1.49
N SER A 108 20.48 -12.03 -0.82
CA SER A 108 19.27 -12.57 -1.48
C SER A 108 18.07 -12.17 -0.64
N GLY A 109 17.19 -11.38 -1.21
CA GLY A 109 16.02 -10.87 -0.49
C GLY A 109 14.94 -10.38 -1.45
N THR A 110 14.28 -9.30 -1.07
CA THR A 110 13.10 -8.78 -1.78
C THR A 110 13.23 -7.28 -1.98
N ARG A 111 12.89 -6.80 -3.17
CA ARG A 111 12.69 -5.38 -3.41
C ARG A 111 11.21 -5.08 -3.35
N TYR A 112 10.85 -4.18 -2.46
CA TYR A 112 9.49 -3.66 -2.29
C TYR A 112 9.41 -2.30 -2.95
N THR A 113 8.36 -2.09 -3.74
CA THR A 113 8.11 -0.80 -4.37
C THR A 113 6.64 -0.45 -4.21
N ALA A 114 6.36 0.72 -3.68
CA ALA A 114 5.03 1.28 -3.58
C ALA A 114 4.95 2.53 -4.45
N ARG A 115 3.90 2.62 -5.27
CA ARG A 115 3.70 3.75 -6.17
C ARG A 115 2.32 4.32 -5.98
N ALA A 116 2.24 5.64 -5.98
CA ALA A 116 0.98 6.35 -6.07
C ALA A 116 0.97 7.12 -7.38
N ARG A 117 0.08 6.76 -8.29
CA ARG A 117 -0.08 7.41 -9.58
C ARG A 117 -1.30 8.31 -9.52
N HIS A 118 -1.16 9.54 -10.00
CA HIS A 118 -2.19 10.55 -9.89
C HIS A 118 -2.68 10.96 -11.26
N TRP A 119 -3.96 11.40 -11.33
CA TRP A 119 -4.54 11.88 -12.58
C TRP A 119 -3.94 13.19 -13.03
N ARG A 120 -3.55 14.05 -12.08
CA ARG A 120 -3.05 15.40 -12.38
C ARG A 120 -1.79 15.67 -11.56
N GLU A 121 -0.93 16.53 -12.11
CA GLU A 121 0.29 16.94 -11.41
C GLU A 121 -0.02 17.59 -10.08
N GLU A 122 -1.06 18.39 -10.00
CA GLU A 122 -1.43 19.06 -8.75
C GLU A 122 -1.85 18.07 -7.65
N ASP A 123 -2.44 16.94 -8.02
CA ASP A 123 -2.78 15.89 -7.06
C ASP A 123 -1.52 15.21 -6.53
N ALA A 124 -0.54 14.95 -7.40
CA ALA A 124 0.74 14.38 -6.99
C ALA A 124 1.48 15.34 -6.05
N ARG A 125 1.48 16.63 -6.40
CA ARG A 125 2.11 17.65 -5.55
C ARG A 125 1.42 17.75 -4.21
N ARG A 126 0.10 17.73 -4.18
CA ARG A 126 -0.66 17.77 -2.93
C ARG A 126 -0.35 16.56 -2.06
N HIS A 127 -0.27 15.37 -2.66
CA HIS A 127 0.04 14.14 -1.93
C HIS A 127 1.46 14.20 -1.35
N GLU A 128 2.40 14.74 -2.11
CA GLU A 128 3.77 14.95 -1.63
C GLU A 128 3.80 15.91 -0.44
N GLU A 129 3.05 17.01 -0.53
CA GLU A 129 2.96 18.01 0.55
C GLU A 129 2.24 17.46 1.79
N MET A 130 1.35 16.50 1.61
CA MET A 130 0.67 15.81 2.71
C MET A 130 1.61 14.83 3.44
N GLY A 131 2.82 14.62 2.94
CA GLY A 131 3.80 13.75 3.57
C GLY A 131 3.83 12.35 3.00
N PHE A 132 3.67 12.19 1.68
CA PHE A 132 3.73 10.88 1.04
C PHE A 132 5.00 10.12 1.40
N ALA A 133 6.17 10.74 1.24
CA ALA A 133 7.44 10.06 1.48
C ALA A 133 7.58 9.60 2.92
N GLU A 134 7.20 10.44 3.87
CA GLU A 134 7.25 10.11 5.29
C GLU A 134 6.23 9.04 5.65
N GLY A 135 4.99 9.17 5.17
CA GLY A 135 3.90 8.24 5.51
C GLY A 135 4.07 6.87 4.87
N TRP A 136 4.25 6.85 3.57
CA TRP A 136 4.43 5.57 2.85
C TRP A 136 5.79 4.95 3.17
N GLY A 137 6.80 5.79 3.44
CA GLY A 137 8.09 5.33 3.92
C GLY A 137 7.98 4.66 5.29
N ALA A 138 7.22 5.22 6.20
CA ALA A 138 6.98 4.62 7.51
C ALA A 138 6.28 3.26 7.37
N CYS A 139 5.29 3.15 6.49
CA CYS A 139 4.63 1.87 6.22
C CYS A 139 5.62 0.84 5.69
N ALA A 140 6.49 1.24 4.76
CA ALA A 140 7.52 0.36 4.21
C ALA A 140 8.50 -0.11 5.30
N ASP A 141 8.87 0.77 6.21
CA ASP A 141 9.76 0.44 7.32
C ASP A 141 9.07 -0.50 8.32
N GLN A 142 7.77 -0.31 8.55
CA GLN A 142 6.98 -1.21 9.40
C GLN A 142 6.88 -2.60 8.78
N LEU A 143 6.63 -2.67 7.48
CA LEU A 143 6.63 -3.94 6.74
C LEU A 143 7.98 -4.63 6.87
N THR A 144 9.05 -3.90 6.61
CA THR A 144 10.42 -4.42 6.69
C THR A 144 10.70 -5.01 8.07
N ALA A 145 10.34 -4.29 9.12
CA ALA A 145 10.56 -4.75 10.49
C ALA A 145 9.80 -6.05 10.80
N LEU A 146 8.57 -6.18 10.32
CA LEU A 146 7.80 -7.42 10.50
C LEU A 146 8.42 -8.59 9.77
N CYS A 147 8.90 -8.37 8.55
CA CYS A 147 9.49 -9.44 7.73
C CYS A 147 10.83 -9.89 8.29
N GLU A 148 11.66 -8.97 8.77
CA GLU A 148 13.01 -9.29 9.24
C GLU A 148 13.05 -9.89 10.64
N ARG A 149 11.95 -9.87 11.35
CA ARG A 149 11.81 -10.54 12.64
C ARG A 149 11.52 -12.03 12.52
N ALA A 150 11.04 -12.45 11.40
CA ALA A 150 10.61 -13.83 11.18
C ALA A 150 11.80 -14.78 11.05
#